data_a0df80b8092a6eec85325d34347e1cb8
#
_entry.id   a0df80b8092a6eec85325d34347e1cb8
#
_cell.length_a   1.000
_cell.length_b   1.000
_cell.length_c   1.000
_cell.angle_alpha   90.00
_cell.angle_beta   90.00
_cell.angle_gamma   90.00
#
_symmetry.space_group_name_H-M   'P 1'
#
loop_
_entity.id
_entity.type
_entity.pdbx_description
1 polymer ?
#
loop_
_entity_poly.entity_id
_entity_poly.type
_entity_poly.pdbx_seq_one_letter_code
_entity_poly.pdbx_strand_id
1 'polypeptide(L)'
;MALLTDQFRIFTANKFIKALEGPDPIQSDTDAGSARDRLYVFIGRPQAWDNENNPPTPVDSFQEFSDVFDDLISLKRVLANDTIQVIRRVDWTPPEQTTGGLGYVYDMYRHDYSSTKTASSGATKLYDADFFVVNSSYQVYKCIYNGTSPSDPNGKPSTIEPTGTSTSVITTADGYRWKYMYTIPVGQVLKFFSNEYMPVLTDTAVISDAVGGEIDTVVIQSSGSGYNNGTYENVPIKGDGTGGRVSIVVDGGKVVSATVTSGGSNYTFGKVIIDEINGIGAGTGSGATIDVIIPPEGGHGSDPTVELGGYRVMINTKFTYAEGSGDFPTDNDYRRIGLVINPFKFGTSELVADLTLSGTSAVIFSPTFTGQFSTDEIITQSRTVGGQQVTARGRVISWNSTTKVLKYYQNRVDGVFPEITGNLVEFEGGNAVVGSTSGTSGDPDINFPIIAGSSTRVINNTEYDLGMSFTNGYAKPEIEPNSGDVIYIDNRSAISRAGDQIEDIKIVIEF
;
A
#
# COMPACT_ATOMS: atom_id res chain seq x y z
N MET A 1 -0.79 -25.39 17.93
CA MET A 1 -1.28 -24.14 17.31
C MET A 1 -0.18 -23.65 16.38
N ALA A 2 -0.50 -23.28 15.13
CA ALA A 2 0.49 -22.76 14.18
C ALA A 2 0.59 -21.24 14.32
N LEU A 3 1.77 -20.66 14.11
CA LEU A 3 2.01 -19.21 14.10
C LEU A 3 2.57 -18.80 12.75
N LEU A 4 1.94 -17.86 12.10
CA LEU A 4 2.49 -17.14 10.95
C LEU A 4 3.29 -15.95 11.50
N THR A 5 4.61 -15.95 11.27
CA THR A 5 5.50 -14.91 11.82
C THR A 5 5.42 -13.62 11.00
N ASP A 6 5.70 -12.47 11.63
CA ASP A 6 5.78 -11.20 10.92
C ASP A 6 6.92 -11.18 9.88
N GLN A 7 8.00 -11.93 10.11
CA GLN A 7 9.06 -12.13 9.13
C GLN A 7 8.55 -12.76 7.82
N PHE A 8 7.64 -13.74 7.93
CA PHE A 8 7.01 -14.33 6.74
C PHE A 8 6.12 -13.31 6.01
N ARG A 9 5.41 -12.48 6.75
CA ARG A 9 4.56 -11.41 6.18
C ARG A 9 5.41 -10.38 5.43
N ILE A 10 6.52 -9.93 6.04
CA ILE A 10 7.49 -9.01 5.41
C ILE A 10 8.11 -9.65 4.16
N PHE A 11 8.50 -10.93 4.24
CA PHE A 11 9.02 -11.67 3.09
C PHE A 11 8.01 -11.72 1.95
N THR A 12 6.73 -11.99 2.24
CA THR A 12 5.67 -12.04 1.23
C THR A 12 5.43 -10.67 0.59
N ALA A 13 5.39 -9.60 1.39
CA ALA A 13 5.29 -8.23 0.90
C ALA A 13 6.45 -7.87 -0.05
N ASN A 14 7.68 -8.23 0.32
CA ASN A 14 8.86 -8.06 -0.54
C ASN A 14 8.73 -8.83 -1.86
N LYS A 15 8.27 -10.09 -1.81
CA LYS A 15 8.09 -10.92 -3.01
C LYS A 15 7.03 -10.35 -3.94
N PHE A 16 5.95 -9.82 -3.40
CA PHE A 16 4.92 -9.15 -4.19
C PHE A 16 5.48 -7.97 -4.99
N ILE A 17 6.25 -7.07 -4.37
CA ILE A 17 6.87 -5.94 -5.07
C ILE A 17 7.86 -6.44 -6.13
N LYS A 18 8.72 -7.41 -5.78
CA LYS A 18 9.72 -7.96 -6.72
C LYS A 18 9.09 -8.63 -7.94
N ALA A 19 7.94 -9.27 -7.80
CA ALA A 19 7.21 -9.85 -8.93
C ALA A 19 6.83 -8.79 -9.98
N LEU A 20 6.59 -7.53 -9.56
CA LEU A 20 6.28 -6.41 -10.44
C LEU A 20 7.54 -5.79 -11.08
N GLU A 21 8.69 -5.89 -10.42
CA GLU A 21 9.97 -5.36 -10.91
C GLU A 21 10.58 -6.21 -12.03
N GLY A 22 10.30 -7.52 -12.02
CA GLY A 22 10.86 -8.51 -12.92
C GLY A 22 12.17 -9.11 -12.39
N PRO A 23 12.88 -9.93 -13.21
CA PRO A 23 14.05 -10.66 -12.75
C PRO A 23 15.13 -9.70 -12.23
N ASP A 24 15.68 -10.02 -11.05
CA ASP A 24 16.79 -9.28 -10.46
C ASP A 24 18.02 -9.43 -11.37
N PRO A 25 18.59 -8.33 -11.90
CA PRO A 25 19.76 -8.41 -12.77
C PRO A 25 21.03 -8.89 -12.06
N ILE A 26 21.04 -8.97 -10.72
CA ILE A 26 22.20 -9.37 -9.90
C ILE A 26 22.11 -10.83 -9.45
N GLN A 27 20.93 -11.37 -9.25
CA GLN A 27 20.74 -12.80 -9.03
C GLN A 27 20.59 -13.49 -10.39
N SER A 28 21.54 -14.34 -10.72
CA SER A 28 21.40 -15.30 -11.81
C SER A 28 20.36 -16.35 -11.42
N ASP A 29 19.11 -15.92 -11.31
CA ASP A 29 18.00 -16.82 -11.17
C ASP A 29 17.84 -17.52 -12.52
N THR A 30 18.05 -18.84 -12.53
CA THR A 30 17.92 -19.67 -13.73
C THR A 30 16.49 -19.75 -14.24
N ASP A 31 15.54 -19.11 -13.55
CA ASP A 31 14.18 -18.83 -14.00
C ASP A 31 14.08 -17.58 -14.90
N ALA A 32 15.11 -17.37 -15.75
CA ALA A 32 15.16 -16.31 -16.76
C ALA A 32 14.04 -16.38 -17.83
N GLY A 33 12.91 -16.98 -17.51
CA GLY A 33 11.71 -17.08 -18.33
C GLY A 33 10.44 -16.55 -17.69
N SER A 34 10.44 -16.15 -16.41
CA SER A 34 9.26 -15.57 -15.80
C SER A 34 9.10 -14.13 -16.25
N ALA A 35 8.16 -13.92 -17.16
CA ALA A 35 7.68 -12.60 -17.50
C ALA A 35 7.26 -11.90 -16.20
N ARG A 36 7.53 -10.58 -16.11
CA ARG A 36 7.04 -9.75 -15.00
C ARG A 36 5.55 -9.93 -14.86
N ASP A 37 5.09 -10.09 -13.63
CA ASP A 37 3.67 -10.01 -13.35
C ASP A 37 3.14 -8.62 -13.73
N ARG A 38 1.99 -8.60 -14.37
CA ARG A 38 1.35 -7.39 -14.86
C ARG A 38 0.14 -7.09 -14.03
N LEU A 39 0.34 -6.25 -13.02
CA LEU A 39 -0.70 -5.81 -12.12
C LEU A 39 -1.41 -4.58 -12.66
N TYR A 40 -2.74 -4.59 -12.61
CA TYR A 40 -3.58 -3.47 -12.98
C TYR A 40 -4.52 -3.10 -11.84
N VAL A 41 -4.65 -1.81 -11.55
CA VAL A 41 -5.79 -1.28 -10.81
C VAL A 41 -6.92 -1.06 -11.80
N PHE A 42 -8.11 -1.48 -11.45
CA PHE A 42 -9.30 -1.25 -12.27
C PHE A 42 -10.36 -0.44 -11.51
N ILE A 43 -11.20 0.24 -12.29
CA ILE A 43 -12.46 0.83 -11.84
C ILE A 43 -13.61 0.20 -12.63
N GLY A 44 -14.74 0.01 -11.99
CA GLY A 44 -15.91 -0.63 -12.58
C GLY A 44 -17.20 -0.32 -11.84
N ARG A 45 -18.26 -1.04 -12.19
CA ARG A 45 -19.60 -0.89 -11.63
C ARG A 45 -20.16 0.52 -11.81
N PRO A 46 -20.50 0.94 -13.02
CA PRO A 46 -21.21 2.21 -13.25
C PRO A 46 -22.62 2.19 -12.70
N GLN A 47 -23.26 1.03 -12.68
CA GLN A 47 -24.64 0.86 -12.22
C GLN A 47 -24.75 0.98 -10.68
N ALA A 48 -25.82 1.67 -10.25
CA ALA A 48 -26.13 1.84 -8.84
C ALA A 48 -26.31 0.51 -8.09
N TRP A 49 -25.93 0.53 -6.81
CA TRP A 49 -26.29 -0.54 -5.89
C TRP A 49 -27.76 -0.39 -5.47
N ASP A 50 -28.38 -1.48 -5.05
CA ASP A 50 -29.72 -1.43 -4.44
C ASP A 50 -29.76 -0.50 -3.22
N ASN A 51 -28.63 -0.41 -2.51
CA ASN A 51 -28.43 0.52 -1.42
C ASN A 51 -27.04 1.17 -1.50
N GLU A 52 -26.96 2.37 -2.05
CA GLU A 52 -25.73 3.15 -2.23
C GLU A 52 -25.01 3.48 -0.91
N ASN A 53 -25.74 3.60 0.20
CA ASN A 53 -25.14 3.90 1.51
C ASN A 53 -24.53 2.67 2.20
N ASN A 54 -24.83 1.48 1.69
CA ASN A 54 -24.30 0.22 2.21
C ASN A 54 -24.04 -0.75 1.06
N PRO A 55 -22.98 -0.52 0.28
CA PRO A 55 -22.57 -1.42 -0.80
C PRO A 55 -22.37 -2.84 -0.30
N PRO A 56 -22.64 -3.87 -1.11
CA PRO A 56 -22.42 -5.24 -0.69
C PRO A 56 -20.95 -5.52 -0.43
N THR A 57 -20.66 -6.27 0.65
CA THR A 57 -19.30 -6.74 0.92
C THR A 57 -18.90 -7.75 -0.16
N PRO A 58 -17.74 -7.57 -0.82
CA PRO A 58 -17.25 -8.54 -1.81
C PRO A 58 -17.08 -9.93 -1.21
N VAL A 59 -17.34 -10.95 -2.01
CA VAL A 59 -17.23 -12.36 -1.62
C VAL A 59 -16.11 -12.99 -2.45
N ASP A 60 -15.24 -13.77 -1.79
CA ASP A 60 -14.21 -14.57 -2.48
C ASP A 60 -14.89 -15.74 -3.20
N SER A 61 -15.29 -15.52 -4.46
CA SER A 61 -15.99 -16.50 -5.28
C SER A 61 -15.76 -16.25 -6.78
N PHE A 62 -15.82 -17.34 -7.56
CA PHE A 62 -15.74 -17.25 -9.02
C PHE A 62 -16.87 -16.39 -9.64
N GLN A 63 -18.03 -16.34 -8.99
CA GLN A 63 -19.14 -15.49 -9.45
C GLN A 63 -18.77 -14.01 -9.31
N GLU A 64 -18.26 -13.59 -8.15
CA GLU A 64 -17.85 -12.21 -7.91
C GLU A 64 -16.72 -11.79 -8.86
N PHE A 65 -15.74 -12.67 -9.12
CA PHE A 65 -14.65 -12.38 -10.07
C PHE A 65 -15.18 -12.18 -11.48
N SER A 66 -16.13 -13.01 -11.90
CA SER A 66 -16.78 -12.84 -13.20
C SER A 66 -17.63 -11.57 -13.28
N ASP A 67 -18.29 -11.18 -12.19
CA ASP A 67 -19.10 -9.96 -12.12
C ASP A 67 -18.21 -8.69 -12.21
N VAL A 68 -16.93 -8.78 -11.81
CA VAL A 68 -15.96 -7.70 -12.02
C VAL A 68 -15.76 -7.41 -13.51
N PHE A 69 -15.63 -8.45 -14.33
CA PHE A 69 -15.40 -8.27 -15.78
C PHE A 69 -16.66 -7.83 -16.54
N ASP A 70 -17.87 -8.13 -16.03
CA ASP A 70 -19.12 -7.77 -16.66
C ASP A 70 -19.36 -6.26 -16.74
N ASP A 71 -18.84 -5.49 -15.78
CA ASP A 71 -19.09 -4.05 -15.67
C ASP A 71 -17.79 -3.21 -15.50
N LEU A 72 -16.68 -3.77 -15.97
CA LEU A 72 -15.37 -3.14 -15.94
C LEU A 72 -15.34 -1.90 -16.85
N ILE A 73 -14.81 -0.79 -16.33
CA ILE A 73 -14.74 0.48 -17.08
C ILE A 73 -13.33 0.66 -17.65
N SER A 74 -12.33 0.71 -16.80
CA SER A 74 -10.96 1.03 -17.19
C SER A 74 -9.96 0.39 -16.26
N LEU A 75 -8.76 0.13 -16.79
CA LEU A 75 -7.63 -0.41 -16.02
C LEU A 75 -6.40 0.44 -16.25
N LYS A 76 -5.58 0.53 -15.22
CA LYS A 76 -4.26 1.16 -15.29
C LYS A 76 -3.20 0.27 -14.69
N ARG A 77 -2.11 0.08 -15.43
CA ARG A 77 -0.98 -0.73 -15.02
C ARG A 77 -0.27 -0.11 -13.83
N VAL A 78 0.01 -0.94 -12.84
CA VAL A 78 0.86 -0.62 -11.69
C VAL A 78 2.30 -0.93 -12.08
N LEU A 79 3.17 0.05 -11.97
CA LEU A 79 4.60 -0.11 -12.16
C LEU A 79 5.28 -0.31 -10.80
N ALA A 80 6.50 -0.82 -10.80
CA ALA A 80 7.25 -1.04 -9.55
C ALA A 80 7.37 0.23 -8.69
N ASN A 81 7.60 1.39 -9.33
CA ASN A 81 7.66 2.69 -8.64
C ASN A 81 6.30 3.21 -8.15
N ASP A 82 5.20 2.52 -8.45
CA ASP A 82 3.85 2.81 -7.91
C ASP A 82 3.55 2.00 -6.65
N THR A 83 4.51 1.21 -6.17
CA THR A 83 4.38 0.35 -5.00
C THR A 83 5.50 0.62 -4.00
N ILE A 84 5.19 0.51 -2.71
CA ILE A 84 6.19 0.60 -1.65
C ILE A 84 5.69 -0.13 -0.39
N GLN A 85 6.61 -0.65 0.41
CA GLN A 85 6.26 -1.12 1.74
C GLN A 85 5.95 0.07 2.65
N VAL A 86 4.91 -0.07 3.46
CA VAL A 86 4.45 0.96 4.38
C VAL A 86 4.29 0.40 5.79
N ILE A 87 4.44 1.29 6.77
CA ILE A 87 4.17 1.06 8.18
C ILE A 87 3.10 2.04 8.65
N ARG A 88 2.52 1.82 9.83
CA ARG A 88 1.60 2.78 10.43
C ARG A 88 2.30 4.14 10.58
N ARG A 89 1.56 5.21 10.36
CA ARG A 89 2.04 6.55 10.64
C ARG A 89 1.86 6.85 12.12
N VAL A 90 2.96 7.16 12.79
CA VAL A 90 2.96 7.63 14.17
C VAL A 90 3.68 8.97 14.19
N ASP A 91 2.90 10.05 14.25
CA ASP A 91 3.49 11.40 14.34
C ASP A 91 4.03 11.63 15.74
N TRP A 92 5.22 12.23 15.86
CA TRP A 92 5.65 12.73 17.14
C TRP A 92 4.73 13.90 17.56
N THR A 93 4.17 13.80 18.76
CA THR A 93 3.29 14.83 19.30
C THR A 93 3.80 15.27 20.68
N PRO A 94 3.85 16.58 20.96
CA PRO A 94 4.19 17.05 22.30
C PRO A 94 3.11 16.61 23.31
N PRO A 95 3.46 16.48 24.59
CA PRO A 95 2.48 16.24 25.63
C PRO A 95 1.44 17.36 25.63
N GLU A 96 0.16 16.99 25.65
CA GLU A 96 -0.91 17.98 25.82
C GLU A 96 -0.71 18.74 27.13
N GLN A 97 -0.68 20.06 27.08
CA GLN A 97 -0.60 20.93 28.26
C GLN A 97 -1.91 20.96 29.07
N THR A 98 -2.74 19.94 28.95
CA THR A 98 -4.00 19.84 29.68
C THR A 98 -3.77 19.20 31.04
N THR A 99 -4.30 19.85 32.06
CA THR A 99 -4.27 19.51 33.47
C THR A 99 -4.54 18.02 33.71
N GLY A 100 -3.48 17.23 34.01
CA GLY A 100 -3.57 15.81 34.39
C GLY A 100 -3.32 14.77 33.29
N GLY A 101 -2.98 15.18 32.07
CA GLY A 101 -2.58 14.25 31.00
C GLY A 101 -1.11 13.85 31.13
N LEU A 102 -0.84 12.55 31.17
CA LEU A 102 0.49 12.04 30.90
C LEU A 102 0.79 12.35 29.43
N GLY A 103 1.89 13.02 29.12
CA GLY A 103 2.32 13.25 27.74
C GLY A 103 2.52 11.92 27.01
N TYR A 104 2.67 12.01 25.69
CA TYR A 104 2.85 10.80 24.89
C TYR A 104 4.15 10.10 25.25
N VAL A 105 4.08 8.78 25.52
CA VAL A 105 5.22 7.92 25.88
C VAL A 105 5.41 6.90 24.77
N TYR A 106 6.57 6.93 24.13
CA TYR A 106 6.89 6.01 23.06
C TYR A 106 7.54 4.74 23.62
N ASP A 107 7.14 3.60 23.10
CA ASP A 107 7.64 2.30 23.53
C ASP A 107 9.11 2.13 23.13
N MET A 108 9.85 1.38 23.92
CA MET A 108 11.18 0.93 23.52
C MET A 108 11.06 -0.33 22.66
N TYR A 109 11.87 -0.40 21.60
CA TYR A 109 12.05 -1.65 20.88
C TYR A 109 12.79 -2.65 21.75
N ARG A 110 12.22 -3.87 21.89
CA ARG A 110 12.83 -4.98 22.59
C ARG A 110 12.80 -6.19 21.69
N HIS A 111 13.97 -6.73 21.38
CA HIS A 111 14.07 -7.94 20.56
C HIS A 111 13.38 -9.14 21.23
N ASP A 112 13.42 -9.22 22.54
CA ASP A 112 12.77 -10.21 23.39
C ASP A 112 11.39 -9.76 23.90
N TYR A 113 10.67 -8.95 23.12
CA TYR A 113 9.37 -8.42 23.51
C TYR A 113 8.48 -9.54 24.06
N SER A 114 8.14 -9.45 25.32
CA SER A 114 7.37 -10.46 26.05
C SER A 114 5.91 -10.03 26.16
N SER A 115 4.99 -10.95 25.92
CA SER A 115 3.56 -10.71 26.11
C SER A 115 3.17 -10.38 27.57
N THR A 116 4.07 -10.61 28.53
CA THR A 116 3.88 -10.22 29.93
C THR A 116 4.33 -8.80 30.25
N LYS A 117 5.07 -8.15 29.35
CA LYS A 117 5.47 -6.74 29.44
C LYS A 117 4.59 -5.93 28.50
N THR A 118 3.65 -5.20 29.05
CA THR A 118 2.75 -4.33 28.27
C THR A 118 3.53 -3.11 27.81
N ALA A 119 3.44 -2.80 26.50
CA ALA A 119 3.96 -1.57 25.95
C ALA A 119 3.26 -0.34 26.56
N SER A 120 3.92 0.82 26.61
CA SER A 120 3.30 2.06 27.13
C SER A 120 2.09 2.49 26.28
N SER A 121 2.08 2.18 24.99
CA SER A 121 0.92 2.34 24.09
C SER A 121 -0.21 1.32 24.33
N GLY A 122 0.00 0.32 25.18
CA GLY A 122 -0.95 -0.77 25.43
C GLY A 122 -0.93 -1.89 24.37
N ALA A 123 -0.05 -1.84 23.39
CA ALA A 123 0.06 -2.84 22.35
C ALA A 123 0.54 -4.20 22.91
N THR A 124 -0.01 -5.29 22.34
CA THR A 124 0.34 -6.67 22.72
C THR A 124 1.28 -7.34 21.72
N LYS A 125 1.52 -6.68 20.58
CA LYS A 125 2.45 -7.11 19.51
C LYS A 125 3.43 -6.00 19.23
N LEU A 126 4.67 -6.36 18.84
CA LEU A 126 5.74 -5.40 18.59
C LEU A 126 5.35 -4.32 17.58
N TYR A 127 4.90 -4.73 16.39
CA TYR A 127 4.62 -3.78 15.31
C TYR A 127 3.29 -3.01 15.46
N ASP A 128 2.52 -3.32 16.50
CA ASP A 128 1.36 -2.51 16.92
C ASP A 128 1.74 -1.48 17.99
N ALA A 129 2.96 -1.57 18.55
CA ALA A 129 3.48 -0.62 19.52
C ALA A 129 3.97 0.67 18.88
N ASP A 130 3.92 1.78 19.60
CA ASP A 130 4.37 3.09 19.13
C ASP A 130 5.85 3.32 19.48
N PHE A 131 6.75 2.54 18.88
CA PHE A 131 8.18 2.57 19.16
C PHE A 131 9.01 3.34 18.11
N PHE A 132 8.37 3.93 17.12
CA PHE A 132 8.97 4.80 16.11
C PHE A 132 8.04 5.99 15.86
N VAL A 133 8.61 7.09 15.35
CA VAL A 133 7.86 8.31 15.05
C VAL A 133 8.34 8.94 13.76
N VAL A 134 7.48 9.72 13.14
CA VAL A 134 7.85 10.69 12.11
C VAL A 134 7.71 12.10 12.68
N ASN A 135 8.72 12.93 12.46
CA ASN A 135 8.71 14.32 12.92
C ASN A 135 8.12 15.28 11.85
N SER A 136 8.03 16.56 12.20
CA SER A 136 7.51 17.62 11.33
C SER A 136 8.33 17.83 10.04
N SER A 137 9.57 17.34 9.98
CA SER A 137 10.45 17.37 8.81
C SER A 137 10.44 16.07 8.00
N TYR A 138 9.48 15.18 8.22
CA TYR A 138 9.38 13.86 7.59
C TYR A 138 10.59 12.95 7.85
N GLN A 139 11.27 13.15 8.98
CA GLN A 139 12.35 12.29 9.45
C GLN A 139 11.77 11.22 10.35
N VAL A 140 12.14 9.95 10.13
CA VAL A 140 11.66 8.80 10.90
C VAL A 140 12.71 8.39 11.91
N TYR A 141 12.28 8.23 13.17
CA TYR A 141 13.14 7.85 14.30
C TYR A 141 12.55 6.67 15.03
N LYS A 142 13.43 5.75 15.44
CA LYS A 142 13.09 4.68 16.36
C LYS A 142 13.44 5.07 17.78
N CYS A 143 12.55 4.77 18.72
CA CYS A 143 12.79 4.96 20.14
C CYS A 143 13.74 3.87 20.66
N ILE A 144 14.91 4.28 21.12
CA ILE A 144 15.91 3.39 21.73
C ILE A 144 15.78 3.36 23.27
N TYR A 145 15.33 4.47 23.87
CA TYR A 145 15.11 4.59 25.30
C TYR A 145 14.08 5.69 25.59
N ASN A 146 13.09 5.37 26.41
CA ASN A 146 11.98 6.25 26.75
C ASN A 146 11.98 6.73 28.23
N GLY A 147 13.11 6.62 28.93
CA GLY A 147 13.20 6.97 30.32
C GLY A 147 12.68 5.91 31.31
N THR A 148 12.46 4.68 30.83
CA THR A 148 12.03 3.55 31.70
C THR A 148 12.99 3.33 32.85
N SER A 149 12.46 3.24 34.08
CA SER A 149 13.20 2.97 35.33
C SER A 149 12.29 2.23 36.28
N PRO A 150 12.81 1.71 37.42
CA PRO A 150 11.97 1.11 38.45
C PRO A 150 10.90 2.05 39.04
N SER A 151 11.12 3.37 39.00
CA SER A 151 10.13 4.37 39.41
C SER A 151 9.15 4.74 38.31
N ASP A 152 9.55 4.56 37.05
CA ASP A 152 8.77 4.90 35.86
C ASP A 152 8.75 3.71 34.90
N PRO A 153 8.07 2.61 35.25
CA PRO A 153 8.16 1.35 34.52
C PRO A 153 7.62 1.43 33.08
N ASN A 154 6.77 2.40 32.80
CA ASN A 154 6.19 2.64 31.47
C ASN A 154 6.94 3.72 30.66
N GLY A 155 8.03 4.28 31.22
CA GLY A 155 8.74 5.40 30.62
C GLY A 155 8.17 6.77 31.00
N LYS A 156 8.76 7.83 30.45
CA LYS A 156 8.40 9.22 30.71
C LYS A 156 7.84 9.87 29.45
N PRO A 157 7.02 10.95 29.57
CA PRO A 157 6.58 11.71 28.41
C PRO A 157 7.73 12.27 27.59
N SER A 158 7.67 12.18 26.28
CA SER A 158 8.58 12.88 25.37
C SER A 158 8.12 14.32 25.18
N THR A 159 8.99 15.27 25.51
CA THR A 159 8.70 16.70 25.46
C THR A 159 9.51 17.44 24.39
N ILE A 160 10.45 16.75 23.75
CA ILE A 160 11.37 17.33 22.76
C ILE A 160 11.32 16.49 21.49
N GLU A 161 10.91 17.11 20.38
CA GLU A 161 10.88 16.50 19.08
C GLU A 161 12.29 16.03 18.65
N PRO A 162 12.48 14.77 18.25
CA PRO A 162 13.76 14.33 17.71
C PRO A 162 14.03 15.01 16.36
N THR A 163 15.24 15.52 16.18
CA THR A 163 15.68 16.22 14.97
C THR A 163 17.10 15.84 14.59
N GLY A 164 17.47 16.04 13.32
CA GLY A 164 18.79 15.76 12.79
C GLY A 164 18.88 14.37 12.14
N THR A 165 19.96 14.16 11.40
CA THR A 165 20.22 12.94 10.59
C THR A 165 21.49 12.21 11.01
N SER A 166 21.88 12.35 12.29
CA SER A 166 23.03 11.62 12.83
C SER A 166 22.78 10.10 12.75
N THR A 167 23.76 9.36 12.27
CA THR A 167 23.74 7.89 12.25
C THR A 167 23.95 7.29 13.64
N SER A 168 24.53 8.05 14.58
CA SER A 168 24.63 7.67 15.98
C SER A 168 23.33 7.98 16.73
N VAL A 169 23.11 7.30 17.87
CA VAL A 169 21.95 7.54 18.73
C VAL A 169 21.92 8.98 19.22
N ILE A 170 20.79 9.65 19.01
CA ILE A 170 20.52 11.04 19.41
C ILE A 170 19.87 11.01 20.80
N THR A 171 20.41 11.77 21.76
CA THR A 171 19.81 11.95 23.07
C THR A 171 19.17 13.32 23.17
N THR A 172 17.87 13.38 23.45
CA THR A 172 17.14 14.64 23.68
C THR A 172 17.18 15.01 25.17
N ALA A 173 16.99 16.31 25.49
CA ALA A 173 17.12 16.80 26.86
C ALA A 173 16.02 16.28 27.81
N ASP A 174 14.94 15.72 27.31
CA ASP A 174 13.91 15.01 28.07
C ASP A 174 14.33 13.58 28.51
N GLY A 175 15.52 13.15 28.07
CA GLY A 175 16.08 11.84 28.40
C GLY A 175 15.75 10.72 27.42
N TYR A 176 14.99 11.02 26.38
CA TYR A 176 14.77 10.06 25.29
C TYR A 176 16.05 9.86 24.48
N ARG A 177 16.17 8.65 23.92
CA ARG A 177 17.23 8.29 22.96
C ARG A 177 16.60 7.76 21.70
N TRP A 178 17.00 8.36 20.56
CA TRP A 178 16.41 8.10 19.26
C TRP A 178 17.48 7.63 18.27
N LYS A 179 17.16 6.64 17.44
CA LYS A 179 17.93 6.28 16.25
C LYS A 179 17.24 6.89 15.04
N TYR A 180 17.93 7.75 14.31
CA TYR A 180 17.47 8.19 12.99
C TYR A 180 17.48 7.00 12.02
N MET A 181 16.39 6.81 11.27
CA MET A 181 16.23 5.71 10.35
C MET A 181 16.36 6.19 8.88
N TYR A 182 15.55 7.16 8.49
CA TYR A 182 15.54 7.76 7.16
C TYR A 182 14.70 9.04 7.13
N THR A 183 14.84 9.81 6.03
CA THR A 183 13.96 10.93 5.70
C THR A 183 13.07 10.57 4.52
N ILE A 184 11.77 10.91 4.61
CA ILE A 184 10.83 10.69 3.51
C ILE A 184 10.91 11.90 2.56
N PRO A 185 11.40 11.73 1.31
CA PRO A 185 11.47 12.82 0.33
C PRO A 185 10.09 13.31 -0.07
N VAL A 186 9.96 14.58 -0.47
CA VAL A 186 8.67 15.20 -0.87
C VAL A 186 7.93 14.38 -1.93
N GLY A 187 8.64 13.81 -2.91
CA GLY A 187 8.02 12.97 -3.92
C GLY A 187 7.36 11.72 -3.35
N GLN A 188 7.94 11.11 -2.32
CA GLN A 188 7.38 9.95 -1.63
C GLN A 188 6.25 10.37 -0.67
N VAL A 189 6.37 11.55 -0.03
CA VAL A 189 5.27 12.11 0.77
C VAL A 189 4.02 12.29 -0.07
N LEU A 190 4.12 12.92 -1.23
CA LEU A 190 2.98 13.15 -2.12
C LEU A 190 2.35 11.84 -2.62
N LYS A 191 3.15 10.79 -2.77
CA LYS A 191 2.71 9.53 -3.36
C LYS A 191 2.21 8.51 -2.33
N PHE A 192 2.95 8.33 -1.23
CA PHE A 192 2.75 7.21 -0.30
C PHE A 192 2.53 7.60 1.16
N PHE A 193 2.51 8.88 1.49
CA PHE A 193 2.21 9.32 2.84
C PHE A 193 0.72 9.61 2.97
N SER A 194 0.06 8.95 3.91
CA SER A 194 -1.37 9.10 4.17
C SER A 194 -1.63 9.46 5.63
N ASN A 195 -2.89 9.56 6.03
CA ASN A 195 -3.25 9.78 7.43
C ASN A 195 -2.91 8.57 8.32
N GLU A 196 -2.85 7.36 7.76
CA GLU A 196 -2.69 6.12 8.51
C GLU A 196 -1.34 5.44 8.26
N TYR A 197 -0.71 5.68 7.11
CA TYR A 197 0.48 4.97 6.67
C TYR A 197 1.56 5.91 6.16
N MET A 198 2.81 5.49 6.34
CA MET A 198 3.99 6.14 5.79
C MET A 198 4.94 5.12 5.13
N PRO A 199 5.68 5.52 4.06
CA PRO A 199 6.57 4.62 3.37
C PRO A 199 7.79 4.25 4.22
N VAL A 200 8.26 3.01 4.05
CA VAL A 200 9.55 2.56 4.58
C VAL A 200 10.61 2.78 3.51
N LEU A 201 11.67 3.49 3.90
CA LEU A 201 12.80 3.80 3.03
C LEU A 201 14.11 3.36 3.69
N THR A 202 15.17 3.41 2.92
CA THR A 202 16.53 3.14 3.38
C THR A 202 17.39 4.38 3.29
N ASP A 203 18.29 4.56 4.25
CA ASP A 203 19.37 5.56 4.21
C ASP A 203 20.71 4.84 4.19
N THR A 204 21.48 5.05 3.13
CA THR A 204 22.76 4.33 2.93
C THR A 204 23.79 4.63 4.01
N ALA A 205 23.79 5.84 4.56
CA ALA A 205 24.71 6.20 5.64
C ALA A 205 24.34 5.46 6.94
N VAL A 206 23.04 5.37 7.26
CA VAL A 206 22.54 4.63 8.43
C VAL A 206 22.85 3.14 8.30
N ILE A 207 22.60 2.54 7.11
CA ILE A 207 22.90 1.13 6.86
C ILE A 207 24.40 0.84 7.00
N SER A 208 25.25 1.72 6.45
CA SER A 208 26.72 1.53 6.50
C SER A 208 27.30 1.67 7.90
N ASP A 209 26.66 2.44 8.77
CA ASP A 209 27.08 2.69 10.16
C ASP A 209 26.50 1.69 11.15
N ALA A 210 25.56 0.85 10.73
CA ALA A 210 24.94 -0.15 11.59
C ALA A 210 25.94 -1.26 11.95
N VAL A 211 25.98 -1.62 13.24
CA VAL A 211 26.88 -2.66 13.76
C VAL A 211 26.05 -3.79 14.35
N GLY A 212 26.22 -4.98 13.80
CA GLY A 212 25.50 -6.18 14.27
C GLY A 212 25.80 -6.48 15.75
N GLY A 213 24.74 -6.58 16.56
CA GLY A 213 24.85 -6.86 17.98
C GLY A 213 25.46 -5.73 18.81
N GLU A 214 25.46 -4.49 18.34
CA GLU A 214 25.86 -3.32 19.13
C GLU A 214 24.79 -2.98 20.17
N ILE A 215 25.15 -2.95 21.45
CA ILE A 215 24.23 -2.62 22.53
C ILE A 215 24.10 -1.10 22.65
N ASP A 216 22.94 -0.57 22.29
CA ASP A 216 22.67 0.86 22.40
C ASP A 216 22.08 1.26 23.76
N THR A 217 21.41 0.34 24.45
CA THR A 217 20.74 0.67 25.71
C THR A 217 20.66 -0.51 26.66
N VAL A 218 20.62 -0.18 27.96
CA VAL A 218 20.33 -1.10 29.06
C VAL A 218 19.23 -0.52 29.92
N VAL A 219 18.46 -1.36 30.61
CA VAL A 219 17.33 -0.94 31.43
C VAL A 219 17.43 -1.52 32.83
N ILE A 220 17.34 -0.65 33.83
CA ILE A 220 17.29 -1.09 35.24
C ILE A 220 15.88 -1.63 35.50
N GLN A 221 15.76 -2.94 35.69
CA GLN A 221 14.50 -3.60 36.06
C GLN A 221 14.25 -3.55 37.56
N SER A 222 15.33 -3.67 38.35
CA SER A 222 15.28 -3.56 39.80
C SER A 222 16.52 -2.80 40.27
N SER A 223 16.33 -1.83 41.14
CA SER A 223 17.42 -1.05 41.73
C SER A 223 18.20 -1.82 42.81
N GLY A 224 17.62 -2.90 43.37
CA GLY A 224 18.19 -3.56 44.50
C GLY A 224 18.36 -2.68 45.74
N SER A 225 19.16 -3.16 46.72
CA SER A 225 19.47 -2.39 47.91
C SER A 225 20.77 -2.88 48.57
N GLY A 226 21.35 -2.05 49.44
CA GLY A 226 22.53 -2.40 50.23
C GLY A 226 23.86 -2.35 49.51
N TYR A 227 23.90 -1.78 48.31
CA TYR A 227 25.13 -1.58 47.55
C TYR A 227 25.92 -0.36 48.05
N ASN A 228 27.22 -0.31 47.79
CA ASN A 228 28.06 0.83 48.10
C ASN A 228 27.81 1.97 47.10
N ASN A 229 27.64 3.18 47.64
CA ASN A 229 27.48 4.37 46.78
C ASN A 229 28.75 4.65 45.96
N GLY A 230 28.58 5.02 44.71
CA GLY A 230 29.68 5.34 43.80
C GLY A 230 29.30 5.21 42.34
N THR A 231 30.25 5.59 41.49
CA THR A 231 30.18 5.39 40.04
C THR A 231 31.14 4.27 39.66
N TYR A 232 30.62 3.26 38.98
CA TYR A 232 31.37 2.09 38.54
C TYR A 232 31.48 2.12 37.01
N GLU A 233 32.69 2.52 36.56
CA GLU A 233 32.97 2.67 35.13
C GLU A 233 33.48 1.37 34.50
N ASN A 234 33.33 1.26 33.15
CA ASN A 234 33.87 0.14 32.38
C ASN A 234 33.37 -1.24 32.78
N VAL A 235 32.18 -1.33 33.41
CA VAL A 235 31.56 -2.61 33.75
C VAL A 235 31.26 -3.40 32.47
N PRO A 236 31.77 -4.64 32.34
CA PRO A 236 31.59 -5.40 31.12
C PRO A 236 30.16 -5.93 30.96
N ILE A 237 29.63 -5.83 29.75
CA ILE A 237 28.50 -6.64 29.34
C ILE A 237 29.03 -8.02 28.98
N LYS A 238 28.56 -9.06 29.67
CA LYS A 238 28.92 -10.45 29.41
C LYS A 238 27.90 -11.09 28.50
N GLY A 239 28.34 -11.91 27.59
CA GLY A 239 27.50 -12.58 26.57
C GLY A 239 28.39 -13.23 25.51
N ASP A 240 27.84 -13.47 24.36
CA ASP A 240 28.52 -14.03 23.20
C ASP A 240 29.25 -12.98 22.33
N GLY A 241 28.88 -11.69 22.51
CA GLY A 241 29.55 -10.56 21.85
C GLY A 241 30.82 -10.08 22.57
N THR A 242 31.41 -8.99 22.07
CA THR A 242 32.68 -8.44 22.62
C THR A 242 32.62 -6.92 22.71
N GLY A 243 33.35 -6.35 23.67
CA GLY A 243 33.63 -4.93 23.80
C GLY A 243 32.52 -4.09 24.47
N GLY A 244 31.37 -4.67 24.80
CA GLY A 244 30.29 -3.95 25.49
C GLY A 244 30.66 -3.52 26.89
N ARG A 245 30.38 -2.26 27.24
CA ARG A 245 30.66 -1.65 28.55
C ARG A 245 29.53 -0.75 29.00
N VAL A 246 29.27 -0.75 30.30
CA VAL A 246 28.33 0.19 30.93
C VAL A 246 28.99 0.95 32.09
N SER A 247 28.50 2.15 32.38
CA SER A 247 28.73 2.87 33.62
C SER A 247 27.51 2.72 34.51
N ILE A 248 27.72 2.41 35.77
CA ILE A 248 26.64 2.18 36.75
C ILE A 248 26.84 3.16 37.92
N VAL A 249 25.75 3.86 38.28
CA VAL A 249 25.74 4.75 39.45
C VAL A 249 24.88 4.12 40.55
N VAL A 250 25.45 4.04 41.75
CA VAL A 250 24.76 3.67 42.97
C VAL A 250 24.63 4.88 43.89
N ASP A 251 23.42 5.17 44.33
CA ASP A 251 23.13 6.20 45.33
C ASP A 251 22.06 5.70 46.30
N GLY A 252 22.23 6.04 47.60
CA GLY A 252 21.35 5.53 48.66
C GLY A 252 21.31 4.00 48.76
N GLY A 253 22.40 3.32 48.38
CA GLY A 253 22.51 1.88 48.37
C GLY A 253 21.73 1.18 47.24
N LYS A 254 21.27 1.92 46.20
CA LYS A 254 20.48 1.44 45.09
C LYS A 254 21.14 1.79 43.77
N VAL A 255 20.99 0.94 42.74
CA VAL A 255 21.35 1.27 41.37
C VAL A 255 20.36 2.30 40.83
N VAL A 256 20.83 3.50 40.55
CA VAL A 256 19.98 4.63 40.07
C VAL A 256 20.21 4.97 38.61
N SER A 257 21.36 4.61 38.02
CA SER A 257 21.64 4.81 36.61
C SER A 257 22.50 3.69 36.05
N ALA A 258 22.24 3.33 34.81
CA ALA A 258 23.05 2.44 34.00
C ALA A 258 23.10 2.98 32.57
N THR A 259 24.29 3.28 32.08
CA THR A 259 24.46 3.89 30.75
C THR A 259 25.50 3.11 29.95
N VAL A 260 25.19 2.80 28.70
CA VAL A 260 26.14 2.15 27.78
C VAL A 260 27.24 3.16 27.44
N THR A 261 28.50 2.80 27.68
CA THR A 261 29.70 3.58 27.36
C THR A 261 30.42 3.06 26.13
N SER A 262 30.21 1.78 25.80
CA SER A 262 30.63 1.15 24.55
C SER A 262 29.63 0.05 24.21
N GLY A 263 29.06 0.09 23.00
CA GLY A 263 28.05 -0.90 22.54
C GLY A 263 28.63 -2.27 22.24
N GLY A 264 29.94 -2.31 21.90
CA GLY A 264 30.58 -3.56 21.44
C GLY A 264 30.00 -4.05 20.11
N SER A 265 30.10 -5.36 19.88
CA SER A 265 29.55 -5.98 18.67
C SER A 265 29.27 -7.47 18.85
N ASN A 266 28.48 -8.03 17.92
CA ASN A 266 28.16 -9.45 17.82
C ASN A 266 27.42 -10.04 19.01
N TYR A 267 26.72 -9.22 19.81
CA TYR A 267 25.86 -9.73 20.88
C TYR A 267 24.55 -10.26 20.31
N THR A 268 24.20 -11.52 20.63
CA THR A 268 22.86 -12.08 20.49
C THR A 268 22.16 -12.25 21.84
N PHE A 269 22.94 -12.25 22.92
CA PHE A 269 22.47 -12.08 24.28
C PHE A 269 23.51 -11.31 25.10
N GLY A 270 23.06 -10.63 26.15
CA GLY A 270 23.94 -9.90 27.05
C GLY A 270 23.42 -9.84 28.47
N LYS A 271 24.32 -9.74 29.42
CA LYS A 271 24.01 -9.63 30.86
C LYS A 271 25.02 -8.75 31.57
N VAL A 272 24.54 -7.90 32.45
CA VAL A 272 25.37 -7.17 33.44
C VAL A 272 25.28 -7.90 34.76
N ILE A 273 26.42 -8.36 35.28
CA ILE A 273 26.47 -9.09 36.54
C ILE A 273 26.93 -8.13 37.65
N ILE A 274 25.99 -7.64 38.44
CA ILE A 274 26.23 -6.62 39.48
C ILE A 274 27.19 -7.12 40.53
N ASP A 275 27.03 -8.35 40.99
CA ASP A 275 27.85 -8.92 42.10
C ASP A 275 29.32 -9.15 41.75
N GLU A 276 29.69 -9.08 40.47
CA GLU A 276 31.08 -9.17 40.02
C GLU A 276 31.78 -7.81 39.90
N ILE A 277 31.05 -6.70 40.16
CA ILE A 277 31.62 -5.36 40.07
C ILE A 277 32.47 -5.09 41.32
N ASN A 278 33.76 -4.85 41.09
CA ASN A 278 34.68 -4.59 42.20
C ASN A 278 34.28 -3.33 42.99
N GLY A 279 34.15 -3.48 44.28
CA GLY A 279 33.85 -2.38 45.22
C GLY A 279 32.35 -2.06 45.34
N ILE A 280 31.45 -2.67 44.57
CA ILE A 280 30.00 -2.38 44.63
C ILE A 280 29.33 -2.93 45.90
N GLY A 281 30.06 -3.71 46.67
CA GLY A 281 29.55 -4.31 47.92
C GLY A 281 28.91 -5.68 47.69
N ALA A 282 29.53 -6.50 46.87
CA ALA A 282 29.14 -7.91 46.69
C ALA A 282 29.06 -8.64 48.05
N GLY A 283 27.90 -9.25 48.34
CA GLY A 283 27.62 -9.92 49.61
C GLY A 283 26.90 -9.05 50.65
N THR A 284 26.80 -7.73 50.46
CA THR A 284 25.98 -6.83 51.31
C THR A 284 24.82 -6.22 50.52
N GLY A 285 25.01 -5.89 49.23
CA GLY A 285 23.97 -5.48 48.31
C GLY A 285 23.33 -6.67 47.60
N SER A 286 22.07 -6.57 47.26
CA SER A 286 21.34 -7.59 46.50
C SER A 286 20.14 -7.08 45.74
N GLY A 287 19.70 -7.87 44.77
CA GLY A 287 18.41 -7.67 44.06
C GLY A 287 18.41 -6.66 42.91
N ALA A 288 19.56 -6.03 42.58
CA ALA A 288 19.62 -5.21 41.37
C ALA A 288 19.68 -6.09 40.11
N THR A 289 18.88 -5.72 39.12
CA THR A 289 18.88 -6.37 37.80
C THR A 289 18.86 -5.32 36.70
N ILE A 290 19.68 -5.57 35.67
CA ILE A 290 19.79 -4.72 34.50
C ILE A 290 19.59 -5.59 33.26
N ASP A 291 18.57 -5.26 32.44
CA ASP A 291 18.35 -5.90 31.17
C ASP A 291 19.23 -5.25 30.10
N VAL A 292 19.84 -6.06 29.26
CA VAL A 292 20.58 -5.64 28.08
C VAL A 292 19.63 -5.77 26.88
N ILE A 293 19.40 -4.67 26.16
CA ILE A 293 18.53 -4.67 25.00
C ILE A 293 19.34 -5.05 23.77
N ILE A 294 19.03 -6.21 23.20
CA ILE A 294 19.71 -6.71 22.01
C ILE A 294 19.08 -6.02 20.76
N PRO A 295 19.89 -5.48 19.85
CA PRO A 295 19.38 -4.90 18.62
C PRO A 295 18.87 -5.97 17.64
N PRO A 296 18.14 -5.58 16.57
CA PRO A 296 17.81 -6.50 15.49
C PRO A 296 19.09 -7.01 14.80
N GLU A 297 18.95 -8.08 14.01
CA GLU A 297 20.05 -8.62 13.21
C GLU A 297 20.65 -7.53 12.30
N GLY A 298 21.97 -7.43 12.27
CA GLY A 298 22.69 -6.38 11.55
C GLY A 298 22.84 -5.04 12.30
N GLY A 299 22.17 -4.87 13.45
CA GLY A 299 22.18 -3.62 14.21
C GLY A 299 21.03 -2.66 13.84
N HIS A 300 20.83 -1.65 14.67
CA HIS A 300 19.77 -0.65 14.44
C HIS A 300 20.00 0.13 13.15
N GLY A 301 18.99 0.14 12.27
CA GLY A 301 19.00 0.83 10.98
C GLY A 301 19.57 0.02 9.81
N SER A 302 20.04 -1.20 10.04
CA SER A 302 20.57 -2.08 8.97
C SER A 302 19.47 -2.47 7.97
N ASP A 303 18.28 -2.81 8.44
CA ASP A 303 17.10 -3.11 7.63
C ASP A 303 15.86 -2.44 8.23
N PRO A 304 15.54 -1.21 7.81
CA PRO A 304 14.36 -0.51 8.30
C PRO A 304 13.05 -1.25 8.04
N THR A 305 12.98 -2.05 6.97
CA THR A 305 11.77 -2.81 6.62
C THR A 305 11.46 -3.88 7.66
N VAL A 306 12.48 -4.64 8.04
CA VAL A 306 12.36 -5.66 9.09
C VAL A 306 12.22 -5.00 10.46
N GLU A 307 13.01 -3.98 10.74
CA GLU A 307 13.05 -3.35 12.05
C GLU A 307 11.75 -2.62 12.41
N LEU A 308 11.09 -1.97 11.43
CA LEU A 308 9.86 -1.20 11.63
C LEU A 308 8.58 -1.97 11.27
N GLY A 309 8.70 -3.20 10.74
CA GLY A 309 7.56 -4.06 10.43
C GLY A 309 6.84 -3.71 9.13
N GLY A 310 7.59 -3.58 8.03
CA GLY A 310 7.08 -3.27 6.70
C GLY A 310 6.39 -4.43 5.99
N TYR A 311 5.35 -5.01 6.59
CA TYR A 311 4.58 -6.12 6.01
C TYR A 311 3.32 -5.68 5.25
N ARG A 312 3.14 -4.39 5.05
CA ARG A 312 2.07 -3.83 4.21
C ARG A 312 2.67 -3.22 2.96
N VAL A 313 1.95 -3.33 1.86
CA VAL A 313 2.32 -2.70 0.59
C VAL A 313 1.26 -1.69 0.21
N MET A 314 1.66 -0.45 -0.03
CA MET A 314 0.80 0.57 -0.63
C MET A 314 1.03 0.63 -2.13
N ILE A 315 -0.05 0.58 -2.87
CA ILE A 315 -0.13 0.82 -4.30
C ILE A 315 -0.76 2.21 -4.49
N ASN A 316 -0.09 3.09 -5.23
CA ASN A 316 -0.66 4.38 -5.60
C ASN A 316 -0.77 4.48 -7.12
N THR A 317 -1.96 4.72 -7.62
CA THR A 317 -2.22 4.96 -9.04
C THR A 317 -3.11 6.16 -9.24
N LYS A 318 -2.94 6.86 -10.37
CA LYS A 318 -3.75 8.02 -10.72
C LYS A 318 -4.44 7.79 -12.03
N PHE A 319 -5.76 7.86 -12.02
CA PHE A 319 -6.57 7.92 -13.24
C PHE A 319 -6.73 9.39 -13.63
N THR A 320 -5.96 9.80 -14.61
CA THR A 320 -5.98 11.18 -15.12
C THR A 320 -6.85 11.25 -16.35
N TYR A 321 -7.65 12.31 -16.44
CA TYR A 321 -8.26 12.66 -17.71
C TYR A 321 -7.18 13.29 -18.61
N ALA A 322 -6.97 12.70 -19.76
CA ALA A 322 -6.23 13.34 -20.85
C ALA A 322 -7.24 13.65 -21.96
N GLU A 323 -7.41 14.93 -22.29
CA GLU A 323 -8.32 15.35 -23.33
C GLU A 323 -8.01 14.59 -24.63
N GLY A 324 -9.00 13.84 -25.14
CA GLY A 324 -8.91 13.08 -26.38
C GLY A 324 -8.31 11.68 -26.26
N SER A 325 -7.81 11.26 -25.10
CA SER A 325 -7.28 9.89 -24.95
C SER A 325 -8.39 8.82 -24.84
N GLY A 326 -9.49 9.15 -24.19
CA GLY A 326 -10.67 8.29 -24.08
C GLY A 326 -10.52 6.99 -23.30
N ASP A 327 -9.33 6.66 -22.78
CA ASP A 327 -9.06 5.43 -22.00
C ASP A 327 -9.88 5.39 -20.71
N PHE A 328 -9.99 6.54 -20.06
CA PHE A 328 -10.73 6.69 -18.84
C PHE A 328 -11.95 7.59 -19.05
N PRO A 329 -13.14 7.02 -19.36
CA PRO A 329 -14.34 7.82 -19.59
C PRO A 329 -14.68 8.65 -18.35
N THR A 330 -15.08 9.89 -18.58
CA THR A 330 -15.59 10.85 -17.58
C THR A 330 -17.10 11.02 -17.68
N ASP A 331 -17.68 11.85 -16.83
CA ASP A 331 -19.13 12.07 -16.75
C ASP A 331 -19.91 10.77 -16.47
N ASN A 332 -19.31 9.91 -15.68
CA ASN A 332 -19.90 8.67 -15.21
C ASN A 332 -19.56 8.42 -13.73
N ASP A 333 -20.28 7.50 -13.13
CA ASP A 333 -19.98 6.99 -11.79
C ASP A 333 -19.26 5.65 -11.88
N TYR A 334 -18.44 5.37 -10.88
CA TYR A 334 -17.97 4.02 -10.63
C TYR A 334 -18.13 3.68 -9.13
N ARG A 335 -18.24 2.39 -8.81
CA ARG A 335 -18.56 1.89 -7.46
C ARG A 335 -17.70 0.72 -7.05
N ARG A 336 -16.79 0.30 -7.91
CA ARG A 336 -15.88 -0.81 -7.67
C ARG A 336 -14.47 -0.42 -8.03
N ILE A 337 -13.54 -0.72 -7.13
CA ILE A 337 -12.10 -0.61 -7.35
C ILE A 337 -11.50 -1.97 -7.07
N GLY A 338 -10.49 -2.38 -7.83
CA GLY A 338 -9.82 -3.63 -7.52
C GLY A 338 -8.50 -3.78 -8.23
N LEU A 339 -7.93 -4.98 -8.06
CA LEU A 339 -6.66 -5.38 -8.64
C LEU A 339 -6.83 -6.67 -9.43
N VAL A 340 -6.30 -6.69 -10.63
CA VAL A 340 -6.20 -7.88 -11.48
C VAL A 340 -4.74 -8.07 -11.90
N ILE A 341 -4.28 -9.33 -11.86
CA ILE A 341 -2.92 -9.69 -12.26
C ILE A 341 -2.98 -10.55 -13.52
N ASN A 342 -2.08 -10.27 -14.45
CA ASN A 342 -1.89 -11.03 -15.69
C ASN A 342 -3.14 -11.20 -16.57
N PRO A 343 -3.95 -10.15 -16.81
CA PRO A 343 -5.07 -10.26 -17.74
C PRO A 343 -4.58 -10.45 -19.18
N PHE A 344 -5.42 -11.07 -20.03
CA PHE A 344 -5.11 -11.29 -21.43
C PHE A 344 -5.72 -10.19 -22.32
N LYS A 345 -5.08 -9.96 -23.46
CA LYS A 345 -5.60 -9.12 -24.51
C LYS A 345 -6.85 -9.75 -25.13
N PHE A 346 -7.88 -8.95 -25.38
CA PHE A 346 -9.15 -9.41 -25.92
C PHE A 346 -8.99 -10.31 -27.15
N GLY A 347 -9.67 -11.45 -27.15
CA GLY A 347 -9.63 -12.44 -28.23
C GLY A 347 -8.31 -13.23 -28.34
N THR A 348 -7.42 -13.14 -27.37
CA THR A 348 -6.12 -13.83 -27.39
C THR A 348 -5.81 -14.48 -26.02
N SER A 349 -4.70 -15.24 -25.96
CA SER A 349 -4.09 -15.72 -24.72
C SER A 349 -2.77 -14.99 -24.40
N GLU A 350 -2.55 -13.83 -24.99
CA GLU A 350 -1.35 -13.01 -24.74
C GLU A 350 -1.63 -12.06 -23.59
N LEU A 351 -0.64 -11.91 -22.70
CA LEU A 351 -0.73 -10.95 -21.60
C LEU A 351 -0.78 -9.52 -22.14
N VAL A 352 -1.66 -8.68 -21.60
CA VAL A 352 -1.71 -7.25 -21.92
C VAL A 352 -0.41 -6.57 -21.48
N ALA A 353 0.06 -5.60 -22.29
CA ALA A 353 1.28 -4.85 -22.02
C ALA A 353 1.05 -3.34 -21.83
N ASP A 354 -0.07 -2.84 -22.29
CA ASP A 354 -0.38 -1.42 -22.35
C ASP A 354 -0.53 -0.83 -20.93
N LEU A 355 -0.24 0.47 -20.80
CA LEU A 355 -0.29 1.17 -19.51
C LEU A 355 -1.72 1.48 -19.07
N THR A 356 -2.60 1.69 -20.04
CA THR A 356 -4.01 2.00 -19.85
C THR A 356 -4.84 1.11 -20.74
N LEU A 357 -6.00 0.69 -20.28
CA LEU A 357 -6.88 -0.22 -21.01
C LEU A 357 -8.33 0.16 -20.77
N SER A 358 -9.14 0.04 -21.81
CA SER A 358 -10.58 0.14 -21.73
C SER A 358 -11.21 -1.23 -21.53
N GLY A 359 -12.05 -1.37 -20.49
CA GLY A 359 -12.90 -2.55 -20.28
C GLY A 359 -14.24 -2.48 -21.02
N THR A 360 -14.50 -1.39 -21.77
CA THR A 360 -15.79 -1.11 -22.38
C THR A 360 -15.82 -1.47 -23.85
N SER A 361 -17.01 -1.73 -24.35
CA SER A 361 -17.31 -1.69 -25.78
C SER A 361 -17.66 -0.25 -26.21
N ALA A 362 -17.51 0.04 -27.49
CA ALA A 362 -17.95 1.34 -28.01
C ALA A 362 -18.57 1.23 -29.41
N VAL A 363 -19.44 2.19 -29.70
CA VAL A 363 -19.97 2.44 -31.05
C VAL A 363 -19.79 3.91 -31.40
N ILE A 364 -19.41 4.19 -32.64
CA ILE A 364 -19.21 5.55 -33.12
C ILE A 364 -20.28 5.89 -34.18
N PHE A 365 -20.76 7.14 -34.12
CA PHE A 365 -21.77 7.65 -35.05
C PHE A 365 -21.15 8.69 -35.99
N SER A 366 -21.86 9.02 -37.06
CA SER A 366 -21.44 10.07 -38.01
C SER A 366 -21.12 11.39 -37.27
N PRO A 367 -20.11 12.16 -37.72
CA PRO A 367 -19.85 13.52 -37.19
C PRO A 367 -21.07 14.44 -37.20
N THR A 368 -22.00 14.22 -38.11
CA THR A 368 -23.23 14.99 -38.24
C THR A 368 -24.39 14.49 -37.38
N PHE A 369 -24.19 13.43 -36.62
CA PHE A 369 -25.21 12.90 -35.71
C PHE A 369 -25.51 13.88 -34.58
N THR A 370 -26.80 14.19 -34.39
CA THR A 370 -27.26 15.19 -33.41
C THR A 370 -27.95 14.58 -32.19
N GLY A 371 -28.16 13.26 -32.17
CA GLY A 371 -28.75 12.55 -31.03
C GLY A 371 -27.86 12.63 -29.81
N GLN A 372 -28.47 12.46 -28.63
CA GLN A 372 -27.82 12.44 -27.34
C GLN A 372 -28.29 11.19 -26.60
N PHE A 373 -27.35 10.38 -26.13
CA PHE A 373 -27.64 9.23 -25.23
C PHE A 373 -27.49 9.65 -23.79
N SER A 374 -28.25 9.01 -22.90
CA SER A 374 -28.18 9.26 -21.47
C SER A 374 -27.28 8.22 -20.80
N THR A 375 -26.47 8.63 -19.85
CA THR A 375 -25.69 7.70 -19.01
C THR A 375 -26.64 6.74 -18.28
N ASP A 376 -26.23 5.49 -18.10
CA ASP A 376 -26.96 4.40 -17.44
C ASP A 376 -28.24 3.93 -18.16
N GLU A 377 -28.58 4.47 -19.33
CA GLU A 377 -29.72 3.94 -20.09
C GLU A 377 -29.40 2.62 -20.79
N ILE A 378 -30.43 1.80 -21.00
CA ILE A 378 -30.35 0.61 -21.82
C ILE A 378 -30.38 1.02 -23.29
N ILE A 379 -29.44 0.52 -24.06
CA ILE A 379 -29.43 0.61 -25.52
C ILE A 379 -29.72 -0.74 -26.14
N THR A 380 -30.38 -0.72 -27.30
CA THR A 380 -30.75 -1.92 -28.04
C THR A 380 -30.43 -1.78 -29.52
N GLN A 381 -30.18 -2.89 -30.18
CA GLN A 381 -30.00 -2.97 -31.64
C GLN A 381 -30.65 -4.25 -32.18
N SER A 382 -31.46 -4.12 -33.24
CA SER A 382 -32.01 -5.27 -33.93
C SER A 382 -30.93 -6.00 -34.72
N ARG A 383 -30.84 -7.30 -34.56
CA ARG A 383 -29.81 -8.17 -35.15
C ARG A 383 -30.43 -9.40 -35.78
N THR A 384 -29.79 -9.95 -36.81
CA THR A 384 -30.16 -11.25 -37.38
C THR A 384 -29.06 -12.26 -37.05
N VAL A 385 -29.35 -13.24 -36.19
CA VAL A 385 -28.41 -14.28 -35.76
C VAL A 385 -29.00 -15.64 -36.10
N GLY A 386 -28.27 -16.45 -36.87
CA GLY A 386 -28.77 -17.76 -37.34
C GLY A 386 -30.08 -17.72 -38.11
N GLY A 387 -30.35 -16.62 -38.79
CA GLY A 387 -31.60 -16.39 -39.51
C GLY A 387 -32.80 -15.91 -38.68
N GLN A 388 -32.62 -15.74 -37.38
CA GLN A 388 -33.64 -15.24 -36.45
C GLN A 388 -33.39 -13.78 -36.10
N GLN A 389 -34.46 -12.99 -35.96
CA GLN A 389 -34.38 -11.62 -35.44
C GLN A 389 -34.22 -11.67 -33.94
N VAL A 390 -33.17 -11.06 -33.43
CA VAL A 390 -32.86 -10.93 -32.02
C VAL A 390 -32.50 -9.48 -31.71
N THR A 391 -32.50 -9.09 -30.47
CA THR A 391 -32.17 -7.73 -30.04
C THR A 391 -30.92 -7.75 -29.15
N ALA A 392 -29.82 -7.20 -29.67
CA ALA A 392 -28.66 -6.93 -28.82
C ALA A 392 -29.04 -5.90 -27.76
N ARG A 393 -28.49 -6.02 -26.57
CA ARG A 393 -28.78 -5.15 -25.44
C ARG A 393 -27.50 -4.81 -24.68
N GLY A 394 -27.34 -3.56 -24.28
CA GLY A 394 -26.23 -3.07 -23.50
C GLY A 394 -26.64 -1.87 -22.66
N ARG A 395 -25.75 -1.40 -21.83
CA ARG A 395 -25.97 -0.26 -20.92
C ARG A 395 -24.91 0.81 -21.16
N VAL A 396 -25.34 2.07 -21.25
CA VAL A 396 -24.48 3.23 -21.53
C VAL A 396 -23.62 3.57 -20.32
N ILE A 397 -22.32 3.72 -20.54
CA ILE A 397 -21.35 4.24 -19.56
C ILE A 397 -21.16 5.74 -19.79
N SER A 398 -20.88 6.13 -21.04
CA SER A 398 -20.68 7.54 -21.38
C SER A 398 -21.03 7.83 -22.82
N TRP A 399 -21.43 9.06 -23.08
CA TRP A 399 -21.67 9.61 -24.43
C TRP A 399 -20.80 10.83 -24.63
N ASN A 400 -19.93 10.81 -25.63
CA ASN A 400 -19.14 11.96 -26.01
C ASN A 400 -19.78 12.66 -27.20
N SER A 401 -20.40 13.81 -26.96
CA SER A 401 -21.12 14.58 -27.98
C SER A 401 -20.20 15.22 -29.04
N THR A 402 -18.90 15.36 -28.77
CA THR A 402 -17.90 15.88 -29.72
C THR A 402 -17.43 14.78 -30.64
N THR A 403 -16.91 13.69 -30.11
CA THR A 403 -16.36 12.56 -30.89
C THR A 403 -17.43 11.65 -31.47
N LYS A 404 -18.68 11.75 -30.97
CA LYS A 404 -19.80 10.88 -31.31
C LYS A 404 -19.56 9.41 -30.96
N VAL A 405 -18.82 9.18 -29.88
CA VAL A 405 -18.55 7.85 -29.34
C VAL A 405 -19.47 7.58 -28.16
N LEU A 406 -20.15 6.44 -28.20
CA LEU A 406 -20.97 5.88 -27.16
C LEU A 406 -20.23 4.70 -26.57
N LYS A 407 -19.79 4.79 -25.31
CA LYS A 407 -19.20 3.68 -24.56
C LYS A 407 -20.28 2.95 -23.77
N TYR A 408 -20.25 1.64 -23.81
CA TYR A 408 -21.26 0.79 -23.18
C TYR A 408 -20.64 -0.53 -22.73
N TYR A 409 -21.34 -1.24 -21.87
CA TYR A 409 -21.02 -2.62 -21.55
C TYR A 409 -22.21 -3.53 -21.86
N GLN A 410 -21.90 -4.83 -22.08
CA GLN A 410 -22.85 -5.91 -22.20
C GLN A 410 -22.47 -6.97 -21.15
N ASN A 411 -23.30 -7.14 -20.16
CA ASN A 411 -23.07 -8.11 -19.10
C ASN A 411 -23.90 -9.39 -19.31
N ARG A 412 -23.63 -10.41 -18.51
CA ARG A 412 -24.34 -11.69 -18.55
C ARG A 412 -25.79 -11.58 -18.06
N VAL A 413 -26.10 -10.57 -17.25
CA VAL A 413 -27.42 -10.39 -16.64
C VAL A 413 -28.40 -9.70 -17.60
N ASP A 414 -27.96 -8.58 -18.18
CA ASP A 414 -28.78 -7.75 -19.10
C ASP A 414 -28.65 -8.19 -20.55
N GLY A 415 -27.62 -8.97 -20.89
CA GLY A 415 -27.34 -9.43 -22.23
C GLY A 415 -28.37 -10.45 -22.76
N VAL A 416 -28.40 -10.61 -24.08
CA VAL A 416 -29.29 -11.55 -24.77
C VAL A 416 -28.49 -12.71 -25.33
N PHE A 417 -28.89 -13.93 -24.98
CA PHE A 417 -28.26 -15.19 -25.38
C PHE A 417 -29.29 -16.06 -26.11
N PRO A 418 -29.36 -16.03 -27.45
CA PRO A 418 -30.31 -16.85 -28.20
C PRO A 418 -30.00 -18.35 -28.06
N GLU A 419 -31.01 -19.17 -27.92
CA GLU A 419 -30.84 -20.63 -27.87
C GLU A 419 -30.09 -21.21 -29.08
N ILE A 420 -30.22 -20.58 -30.24
CA ILE A 420 -29.61 -21.03 -31.48
C ILE A 420 -28.08 -20.97 -31.47
N THR A 421 -27.49 -20.05 -30.68
CA THR A 421 -26.04 -19.87 -30.63
C THR A 421 -25.49 -20.07 -29.22
N GLY A 422 -26.25 -19.79 -28.18
CA GLY A 422 -25.81 -19.76 -26.80
C GLY A 422 -24.83 -18.65 -26.44
N ASN A 423 -24.48 -17.79 -27.43
CA ASN A 423 -23.52 -16.70 -27.26
C ASN A 423 -24.22 -15.35 -27.07
N LEU A 424 -23.56 -14.43 -26.40
CA LEU A 424 -24.02 -13.05 -26.25
C LEU A 424 -24.23 -12.42 -27.65
N VAL A 425 -25.37 -11.75 -27.84
CA VAL A 425 -25.63 -10.97 -29.05
C VAL A 425 -24.94 -9.63 -28.91
N GLU A 426 -23.84 -9.48 -29.61
CA GLU A 426 -23.08 -8.24 -29.63
C GLU A 426 -23.68 -7.22 -30.60
N PHE A 427 -23.41 -5.92 -30.37
CA PHE A 427 -23.71 -4.86 -31.31
C PHE A 427 -22.76 -4.97 -32.50
N GLU A 428 -23.33 -4.94 -33.73
CA GLU A 428 -22.58 -4.89 -35.00
C GLU A 428 -23.47 -4.50 -36.16
N GLY A 429 -22.86 -4.18 -37.31
CA GLY A 429 -23.58 -3.81 -38.54
C GLY A 429 -24.19 -2.42 -38.48
N GLY A 430 -25.02 -2.08 -39.48
CA GLY A 430 -25.53 -0.74 -39.68
C GLY A 430 -26.93 -0.47 -39.13
N ASN A 431 -27.54 -1.41 -38.39
CA ASN A 431 -28.86 -1.16 -37.82
C ASN A 431 -28.77 -0.15 -36.68
N ALA A 432 -29.82 0.67 -36.53
CA ALA A 432 -29.87 1.72 -35.53
C ALA A 432 -29.70 1.18 -34.11
N VAL A 433 -28.91 1.91 -33.32
CA VAL A 433 -28.80 1.77 -31.85
C VAL A 433 -29.81 2.73 -31.23
N VAL A 434 -30.67 2.19 -30.34
CA VAL A 434 -31.79 2.93 -29.75
C VAL A 434 -31.66 2.99 -28.23
N GLY A 435 -31.67 4.20 -27.67
CA GLY A 435 -31.68 4.46 -26.24
C GLY A 435 -33.08 4.38 -25.64
N SER A 436 -33.24 3.68 -24.53
CA SER A 436 -34.55 3.43 -23.90
C SER A 436 -35.13 4.66 -23.20
N THR A 437 -34.29 5.51 -22.64
CA THR A 437 -34.68 6.69 -21.85
C THR A 437 -34.62 7.95 -22.69
N SER A 438 -33.56 8.15 -23.44
CA SER A 438 -33.38 9.29 -24.32
C SER A 438 -34.30 9.27 -25.56
N GLY A 439 -34.75 8.09 -25.94
CA GLY A 439 -35.45 7.88 -27.21
C GLY A 439 -34.57 8.13 -28.44
N THR A 440 -33.29 8.34 -28.26
CA THR A 440 -32.32 8.58 -29.31
C THR A 440 -32.16 7.32 -30.16
N SER A 441 -32.16 7.50 -31.48
CA SER A 441 -31.93 6.42 -32.44
C SER A 441 -30.90 6.89 -33.46
N GLY A 442 -29.86 6.10 -33.69
CA GLY A 442 -28.80 6.44 -34.62
C GLY A 442 -28.17 5.23 -35.29
N ASP A 443 -27.82 5.38 -36.56
CA ASP A 443 -27.09 4.35 -37.28
C ASP A 443 -25.58 4.48 -36.98
N PRO A 444 -24.91 3.39 -36.64
CA PRO A 444 -23.47 3.36 -36.47
C PRO A 444 -22.74 3.77 -37.76
N ASP A 445 -21.61 4.46 -37.60
CA ASP A 445 -20.74 4.81 -38.71
C ASP A 445 -19.88 3.62 -39.13
N ILE A 446 -20.47 2.65 -39.81
CA ILE A 446 -19.82 1.39 -40.23
C ILE A 446 -18.65 1.60 -41.21
N ASN A 447 -18.48 2.80 -41.75
CA ASN A 447 -17.34 3.16 -42.61
C ASN A 447 -16.17 3.74 -41.80
N PHE A 448 -16.32 3.87 -40.48
CA PHE A 448 -15.25 4.32 -39.59
C PHE A 448 -14.57 3.11 -38.91
N PRO A 449 -13.23 3.12 -38.83
CA PRO A 449 -12.33 4.05 -39.50
C PRO A 449 -12.10 3.64 -40.96
N ILE A 450 -11.65 4.60 -41.78
CA ILE A 450 -11.24 4.31 -43.16
C ILE A 450 -10.07 3.32 -43.20
N ILE A 451 -9.20 3.39 -42.18
CA ILE A 451 -8.12 2.43 -41.94
C ILE A 451 -8.49 1.63 -40.69
N ALA A 452 -8.73 0.33 -40.84
CA ALA A 452 -9.09 -0.54 -39.73
C ALA A 452 -8.09 -0.46 -38.59
N GLY A 453 -8.60 -0.45 -37.33
CA GLY A 453 -7.77 -0.36 -36.11
C GLY A 453 -7.32 1.06 -35.77
N SER A 454 -7.84 2.13 -36.42
CA SER A 454 -7.56 3.50 -36.00
C SER A 454 -8.25 3.81 -34.66
N SER A 455 -7.52 4.46 -33.79
CA SER A 455 -8.00 5.00 -32.50
C SER A 455 -8.23 6.50 -32.55
N THR A 456 -8.07 7.15 -33.72
CA THR A 456 -8.20 8.62 -33.87
C THR A 456 -9.29 9.02 -34.82
N ARG A 457 -9.90 10.18 -34.58
CA ARG A 457 -10.89 10.81 -35.46
C ARG A 457 -10.64 12.31 -35.62
N VAL A 458 -10.63 12.78 -36.85
CA VAL A 458 -10.53 14.22 -37.16
C VAL A 458 -11.92 14.84 -37.23
N ILE A 459 -12.18 15.87 -36.42
CA ILE A 459 -13.41 16.65 -36.40
C ILE A 459 -13.03 18.14 -36.43
N ASN A 460 -13.52 18.87 -37.41
CA ASN A 460 -13.21 20.31 -37.58
C ASN A 460 -11.69 20.62 -37.58
N ASN A 461 -10.90 19.83 -38.27
CA ASN A 461 -9.43 19.87 -38.29
C ASN A 461 -8.72 19.62 -36.97
N THR A 462 -9.39 19.13 -35.94
CA THR A 462 -8.80 18.70 -34.70
C THR A 462 -8.81 17.16 -34.67
N GLU A 463 -7.67 16.56 -34.43
CA GLU A 463 -7.55 15.12 -34.20
C GLU A 463 -7.85 14.80 -32.77
N TYR A 464 -8.76 13.84 -32.55
CA TYR A 464 -9.16 13.32 -31.24
C TYR A 464 -8.73 11.88 -31.15
N ASP A 465 -8.03 11.53 -30.08
CA ASP A 465 -7.82 10.15 -29.70
C ASP A 465 -9.13 9.62 -29.06
N LEU A 466 -9.56 8.45 -29.48
CA LEU A 466 -10.79 7.82 -29.00
C LEU A 466 -10.55 6.80 -27.88
N GLY A 467 -9.28 6.54 -27.56
CA GLY A 467 -8.83 5.61 -26.52
C GLY A 467 -9.09 4.13 -26.82
N MET A 468 -9.62 3.81 -27.98
CA MET A 468 -9.95 2.44 -28.39
C MET A 468 -9.80 2.33 -29.91
N SER A 469 -9.41 1.14 -30.37
CA SER A 469 -9.33 0.83 -31.80
C SER A 469 -10.68 0.42 -32.35
N PHE A 470 -11.12 1.09 -33.45
CA PHE A 470 -12.39 0.82 -34.08
C PHE A 470 -12.26 -0.04 -35.35
N THR A 471 -13.28 -0.83 -35.59
CA THR A 471 -13.47 -1.58 -36.85
C THR A 471 -14.97 -1.55 -37.21
N ASN A 472 -15.30 -1.10 -38.43
CA ASN A 472 -16.68 -1.01 -38.87
C ASN A 472 -17.62 -0.27 -37.91
N GLY A 473 -17.14 0.81 -37.29
CA GLY A 473 -17.90 1.63 -36.35
C GLY A 473 -18.00 1.13 -34.93
N TYR A 474 -17.34 0.02 -34.60
CA TYR A 474 -17.37 -0.60 -33.28
C TYR A 474 -15.97 -0.81 -32.71
N ALA A 475 -15.86 -0.72 -31.41
CA ALA A 475 -14.68 -1.12 -30.64
C ALA A 475 -15.06 -2.16 -29.58
N LYS A 476 -14.15 -3.08 -29.34
CA LYS A 476 -14.27 -4.13 -28.32
C LYS A 476 -13.49 -3.74 -27.09
N PRO A 477 -13.77 -4.33 -25.91
CA PRO A 477 -12.89 -4.22 -24.75
C PRO A 477 -11.46 -4.61 -25.14
N GLU A 478 -10.47 -4.06 -24.46
CA GLU A 478 -9.06 -4.38 -24.73
C GLU A 478 -8.57 -5.57 -23.93
N ILE A 479 -9.35 -5.99 -22.92
CA ILE A 479 -9.05 -7.15 -22.09
C ILE A 479 -10.05 -8.28 -22.29
N GLU A 480 -9.56 -9.53 -22.27
CA GLU A 480 -10.38 -10.72 -22.33
C GLU A 480 -11.14 -10.93 -21.02
N PRO A 481 -12.47 -10.99 -21.00
CA PRO A 481 -13.25 -11.25 -19.79
C PRO A 481 -12.85 -12.56 -19.12
N ASN A 482 -12.85 -12.55 -17.78
CA ASN A 482 -12.46 -13.69 -16.95
C ASN A 482 -11.03 -14.20 -17.19
N SER A 483 -10.14 -13.35 -17.66
CA SER A 483 -8.71 -13.64 -17.80
C SER A 483 -7.90 -12.98 -16.71
N GLY A 484 -6.78 -13.62 -16.34
CA GLY A 484 -5.99 -13.20 -15.18
C GLY A 484 -6.68 -13.50 -13.84
N ASP A 485 -6.03 -13.10 -12.76
CA ASP A 485 -6.52 -13.35 -11.40
C ASP A 485 -6.95 -12.03 -10.75
N VAL A 486 -8.21 -11.95 -10.31
CA VAL A 486 -8.69 -10.83 -9.48
C VAL A 486 -8.23 -11.07 -8.05
N ILE A 487 -7.36 -10.20 -7.54
CA ILE A 487 -6.71 -10.38 -6.22
C ILE A 487 -7.20 -9.40 -5.15
N TYR A 488 -7.97 -8.39 -5.53
CA TYR A 488 -8.56 -7.43 -4.61
C TYR A 488 -9.83 -6.83 -5.23
N ILE A 489 -10.88 -6.72 -4.43
CA ILE A 489 -12.15 -6.07 -4.79
C ILE A 489 -12.59 -5.18 -3.62
N ASP A 490 -12.98 -3.95 -3.92
CA ASP A 490 -13.53 -2.99 -2.97
C ASP A 490 -14.78 -2.35 -3.57
N ASN A 491 -15.95 -2.69 -3.01
CA ASN A 491 -17.23 -2.12 -3.40
C ASN A 491 -17.50 -0.87 -2.56
N ARG A 492 -17.83 0.24 -3.22
CA ARG A 492 -17.99 1.57 -2.62
C ARG A 492 -19.31 2.20 -3.00
N SER A 493 -19.71 3.23 -2.26
CA SER A 493 -20.71 4.19 -2.72
C SER A 493 -20.23 4.87 -4.00
N ALA A 494 -21.15 5.42 -4.79
CA ALA A 494 -20.83 6.07 -6.05
C ALA A 494 -19.72 7.10 -5.92
N ILE A 495 -18.72 7.00 -6.78
CA ILE A 495 -17.67 7.99 -6.99
C ILE A 495 -17.89 8.56 -8.38
N SER A 496 -18.28 9.83 -8.46
CA SER A 496 -18.54 10.49 -9.73
C SER A 496 -17.26 11.05 -10.32
N ARG A 497 -17.06 10.83 -11.62
CA ARG A 497 -15.96 11.38 -12.40
C ARG A 497 -16.43 12.56 -13.25
N ALA A 498 -16.01 13.76 -12.88
CA ALA A 498 -16.20 14.96 -13.70
C ALA A 498 -15.16 15.03 -14.83
N GLY A 499 -15.43 15.88 -15.83
CA GLY A 499 -14.65 15.96 -17.08
C GLY A 499 -13.16 16.31 -16.94
N ASP A 500 -12.74 16.89 -15.82
CA ASP A 500 -11.36 17.30 -15.54
C ASP A 500 -10.79 16.67 -14.25
N GLN A 501 -11.47 15.70 -13.70
CA GLN A 501 -11.13 15.09 -12.42
C GLN A 501 -9.97 14.09 -12.56
N ILE A 502 -9.14 14.06 -11.52
CA ILE A 502 -8.07 13.09 -11.33
C ILE A 502 -8.40 12.28 -10.06
N GLU A 503 -8.47 10.98 -10.19
CA GLU A 503 -8.57 10.07 -9.04
C GLU A 503 -7.18 9.60 -8.63
N ASP A 504 -6.81 9.89 -7.38
CA ASP A 504 -5.61 9.36 -6.73
C ASP A 504 -6.02 8.19 -5.83
N ILE A 505 -5.83 6.98 -6.34
CA ILE A 505 -6.23 5.74 -5.66
C ILE A 505 -5.05 5.16 -4.91
N LYS A 506 -5.20 5.00 -3.59
CA LYS A 506 -4.22 4.34 -2.73
C LYS A 506 -4.84 3.07 -2.16
N ILE A 507 -4.26 1.93 -2.47
CA ILE A 507 -4.66 0.62 -1.94
C ILE A 507 -3.55 0.12 -1.02
N VAL A 508 -3.91 -0.29 0.19
CA VAL A 508 -2.97 -0.89 1.14
C VAL A 508 -3.33 -2.36 1.32
N ILE A 509 -2.41 -3.23 0.97
CA ILE A 509 -2.53 -4.68 1.16
C ILE A 509 -1.70 -5.07 2.37
N GLU A 510 -2.30 -5.79 3.30
CA GLU A 510 -1.64 -6.39 4.46
C GLU A 510 -1.41 -7.88 4.21
N PHE A 511 -0.16 -8.33 4.33
CA PHE A 511 0.24 -9.72 4.11
C PHE A 511 0.26 -10.54 5.41
#